data_650c25fc326b576b6e81acdc94e85e82
#
_entry.id   650c25fc326b576b6e81acdc94e85e82
#
_cell.length_a   1.000
_cell.length_b   1.000
_cell.length_c   1.000
_cell.angle_alpha   90.00
_cell.angle_beta   90.00
_cell.angle_gamma   90.00
#
_symmetry.space_group_name_H-M   'P 1'
#
loop_
_entity.id
_entity.type
_entity.pdbx_description
1 polymer ?
#
loop_
_entity_poly.entity_id
_entity_poly.type
_entity_poly.pdbx_seq_one_letter_code
_entity_poly.pdbx_strand_id
1 'polypeptide(L)'
;MSTDQNILPGQTDKFPVVKFVSIAIISLVIVSPLFLLVVASLKPDRFQILAEMGSFKAFWVNNPTLQNYADILTFSGNQPFARYLLNSVIILLLTLAGGMLFNSMAAFVLAWGRLPGRAAILTLMIGLYIVPQESIVLPLLNVMNNLGLADGFAAQVLPFWASPLYVFLLYQFFSQVPRDLYDAAIVDGASPFQIYWKVFLPISLPALATVAILLGIETWNQYLWPLLVTQSNYSRPISVGIAGFFGADSIYWNLAMSASVVMMAPVLVLYLLFQKWFVNSVISSGVKG
;
A
#
# COMPACT_ATOMS: atom_id res chain seq x y z
N MET A 1 -17.17 46.75 -2.53
CA MET A 1 -15.82 47.23 -2.15
C MET A 1 -14.85 46.11 -2.51
N SER A 2 -14.27 46.24 -3.70
CA SER A 2 -13.42 45.26 -4.35
C SER A 2 -12.01 45.32 -3.73
N THR A 3 -11.57 44.27 -3.10
CA THR A 3 -10.16 44.10 -2.74
C THR A 3 -9.44 43.46 -3.91
N ASP A 4 -8.84 44.32 -4.73
CA ASP A 4 -7.83 43.94 -5.71
C ASP A 4 -6.70 43.18 -5.01
N GLN A 5 -6.58 41.89 -5.29
CA GLN A 5 -5.38 41.13 -5.00
C GLN A 5 -4.28 41.64 -5.95
N ASN A 6 -3.36 42.43 -5.42
CA ASN A 6 -2.10 42.81 -6.07
C ASN A 6 -1.29 41.54 -6.35
N ILE A 7 -1.52 40.95 -7.50
CA ILE A 7 -0.60 39.99 -8.12
C ILE A 7 0.58 40.80 -8.60
N LEU A 8 1.71 40.74 -7.92
CA LEU A 8 2.97 41.37 -8.36
C LEU A 8 3.35 40.73 -9.72
N PRO A 9 3.35 41.51 -10.81
CA PRO A 9 3.82 41.02 -12.09
C PRO A 9 5.33 40.91 -12.06
N GLY A 10 5.88 39.72 -12.28
CA GLY A 10 7.28 39.59 -12.68
C GLY A 10 8.23 38.82 -11.79
N GLN A 11 7.82 37.64 -11.23
CA GLN A 11 8.80 36.59 -11.00
C GLN A 11 8.79 35.63 -12.20
N THR A 12 9.33 36.10 -13.33
CA THR A 12 9.79 35.17 -14.36
C THR A 12 10.92 34.36 -13.71
N ASP A 13 10.74 33.07 -13.57
CA ASP A 13 11.76 32.12 -13.09
C ASP A 13 13.06 32.45 -13.88
N LYS A 14 14.07 33.05 -13.24
CA LYS A 14 15.32 33.47 -13.85
C LYS A 14 16.11 32.32 -14.50
N PHE A 15 15.73 31.06 -14.22
CA PHE A 15 16.37 29.85 -14.72
C PHE A 15 15.36 28.73 -15.10
N PRO A 16 14.42 28.95 -16.05
CA PRO A 16 13.44 27.92 -16.40
C PRO A 16 14.12 26.69 -17.01
N VAL A 17 15.22 26.87 -17.74
CA VAL A 17 15.99 25.76 -18.34
C VAL A 17 16.67 24.92 -17.28
N VAL A 18 17.32 25.52 -16.29
CA VAL A 18 17.99 24.80 -15.20
C VAL A 18 16.96 23.98 -14.40
N LYS A 19 15.82 24.56 -14.07
CA LYS A 19 14.72 23.88 -13.37
C LYS A 19 14.20 22.68 -14.17
N PHE A 20 13.95 22.86 -15.47
CA PHE A 20 13.49 21.79 -16.35
C PHE A 20 14.53 20.67 -16.47
N VAL A 21 15.80 21.00 -16.69
CA VAL A 21 16.90 20.02 -16.76
C VAL A 21 17.06 19.27 -15.45
N SER A 22 17.00 19.95 -14.30
CA SER A 22 17.09 19.30 -13.00
C SER A 22 15.94 18.31 -12.76
N ILE A 23 14.70 18.71 -13.09
CA ILE A 23 13.53 17.82 -12.99
C ILE A 23 13.69 16.61 -13.93
N ALA A 24 14.16 16.83 -15.16
CA ALA A 24 14.37 15.74 -16.13
C ALA A 24 15.43 14.73 -15.64
N ILE A 25 16.55 15.23 -15.10
CA ILE A 25 17.62 14.37 -14.55
C ILE A 25 17.10 13.58 -13.35
N ILE A 26 16.43 14.24 -12.40
CA ILE A 26 15.87 13.57 -11.21
C ILE A 26 14.85 12.52 -11.63
N SER A 27 13.97 12.84 -12.59
CA SER A 27 12.97 11.91 -13.10
C SER A 27 13.63 10.70 -13.78
N LEU A 28 14.69 10.92 -14.57
CA LEU A 28 15.43 9.85 -15.22
C LEU A 28 16.08 8.92 -14.21
N VAL A 29 16.71 9.47 -13.16
CA VAL A 29 17.33 8.69 -12.08
C VAL A 29 16.29 7.85 -11.33
N ILE A 30 15.11 8.43 -11.00
CA ILE A 30 14.04 7.73 -10.28
C ILE A 30 13.40 6.64 -11.14
N VAL A 31 13.21 6.89 -12.44
CA VAL A 31 12.55 5.92 -13.34
C VAL A 31 13.51 4.84 -13.84
N SER A 32 14.83 5.11 -13.85
CA SER A 32 15.82 4.20 -14.43
C SER A 32 15.80 2.78 -13.81
N PRO A 33 15.63 2.56 -12.48
CA PRO A 33 15.55 1.21 -11.93
C PRO A 33 14.31 0.44 -12.42
N LEU A 34 13.17 1.12 -12.56
CA LEU A 34 11.95 0.51 -13.09
C LEU A 34 12.10 0.14 -14.57
N PHE A 35 12.73 1.03 -15.34
CA PHE A 35 13.04 0.75 -16.74
C PHE A 35 13.99 -0.44 -16.88
N LEU A 36 15.06 -0.49 -16.08
CA LEU A 36 15.99 -1.63 -16.04
C LEU A 36 15.28 -2.94 -15.68
N LEU A 37 14.37 -2.91 -14.71
CA LEU A 37 13.58 -4.08 -14.33
C LEU A 37 12.78 -4.61 -15.53
N VAL A 38 12.09 -3.73 -16.25
CA VAL A 38 11.31 -4.10 -17.45
C VAL A 38 12.23 -4.62 -18.55
N VAL A 39 13.34 -3.96 -18.84
CA VAL A 39 14.31 -4.41 -19.85
C VAL A 39 14.89 -5.77 -19.47
N ALA A 40 15.28 -5.98 -18.22
CA ALA A 40 15.82 -7.25 -17.74
C ALA A 40 14.78 -8.39 -17.80
N SER A 41 13.50 -8.10 -17.56
CA SER A 41 12.43 -9.10 -17.66
C SER A 41 12.21 -9.62 -19.09
N LEU A 42 12.62 -8.86 -20.09
CA LEU A 42 12.52 -9.24 -21.51
C LEU A 42 13.76 -9.96 -22.05
N LYS A 43 14.84 -10.08 -21.25
CA LYS A 43 16.05 -10.80 -21.66
C LYS A 43 15.86 -12.31 -21.56
N PRO A 44 16.18 -13.10 -22.62
CA PRO A 44 15.92 -14.53 -22.62
C PRO A 44 16.84 -15.32 -21.69
N ASP A 45 18.04 -14.80 -21.43
CA ASP A 45 19.06 -15.52 -20.67
C ASP A 45 19.38 -14.80 -19.35
N ARG A 46 19.34 -15.56 -18.24
CA ARG A 46 19.72 -15.10 -16.90
C ARG A 46 21.18 -14.67 -16.81
N PHE A 47 22.08 -15.32 -17.55
CA PHE A 47 23.51 -15.00 -17.55
C PHE A 47 23.79 -13.70 -18.30
N GLN A 48 23.01 -13.38 -19.33
CA GLN A 48 23.10 -12.11 -20.04
C GLN A 48 22.82 -10.93 -19.09
N ILE A 49 21.85 -11.06 -18.20
CA ILE A 49 21.50 -10.02 -17.22
C ILE A 49 22.71 -9.72 -16.33
N LEU A 50 23.37 -10.75 -15.81
CA LEU A 50 24.55 -10.61 -14.95
C LEU A 50 25.76 -10.03 -15.72
N ALA A 51 26.02 -10.51 -16.93
CA ALA A 51 27.16 -10.07 -17.74
C ALA A 51 27.04 -8.60 -18.17
N GLU A 52 25.82 -8.09 -18.33
CA GLU A 52 25.55 -6.73 -18.76
C GLU A 52 25.32 -5.76 -17.61
N MET A 53 25.20 -6.26 -16.38
CA MET A 53 25.00 -5.45 -15.17
C MET A 53 26.18 -4.47 -14.98
N GLY A 54 25.87 -3.19 -14.79
CA GLY A 54 26.87 -2.13 -14.67
C GLY A 54 27.37 -1.56 -16.00
N SER A 55 26.89 -2.05 -17.14
CA SER A 55 27.18 -1.50 -18.47
C SER A 55 25.94 -0.85 -19.10
N PHE A 56 26.13 0.01 -20.13
CA PHE A 56 25.01 0.58 -20.89
C PHE A 56 24.16 -0.49 -21.60
N LYS A 57 24.68 -1.70 -21.81
CA LYS A 57 23.93 -2.83 -22.36
C LYS A 57 22.82 -3.30 -21.44
N ALA A 58 22.88 -2.98 -20.15
CA ALA A 58 21.79 -3.27 -19.22
C ALA A 58 20.47 -2.61 -19.63
N PHE A 59 20.53 -1.43 -20.27
CA PHE A 59 19.37 -0.67 -20.72
C PHE A 59 18.80 -1.12 -22.07
N TRP A 60 19.39 -2.14 -22.69
CA TRP A 60 18.99 -2.59 -24.01
C TRP A 60 18.76 -4.09 -24.05
N VAL A 61 17.84 -4.54 -24.91
CA VAL A 61 17.61 -5.97 -25.19
C VAL A 61 17.59 -6.17 -26.70
N ASN A 62 18.48 -7.04 -27.21
CA ASN A 62 18.61 -7.30 -28.65
C ASN A 62 17.47 -8.22 -29.16
N ASN A 63 17.15 -9.26 -28.37
CA ASN A 63 16.13 -10.25 -28.70
C ASN A 63 15.11 -10.30 -27.56
N PRO A 64 14.13 -9.37 -27.52
CA PRO A 64 13.14 -9.36 -26.44
C PRO A 64 12.23 -10.58 -26.53
N THR A 65 11.95 -11.18 -25.37
CA THR A 65 11.02 -12.31 -25.26
C THR A 65 9.98 -12.07 -24.19
N LEU A 66 8.77 -12.53 -24.42
CA LEU A 66 7.71 -12.62 -23.41
C LEU A 66 7.65 -14.02 -22.78
N GLN A 67 8.52 -14.95 -23.21
CA GLN A 67 8.52 -16.32 -22.71
C GLN A 67 8.74 -16.38 -21.19
N ASN A 68 9.56 -15.48 -20.62
CA ASN A 68 9.76 -15.40 -19.19
C ASN A 68 8.44 -15.22 -18.39
N TYR A 69 7.48 -14.48 -18.95
CA TYR A 69 6.16 -14.30 -18.32
C TYR A 69 5.30 -15.55 -18.40
N ALA A 70 5.40 -16.32 -19.49
CA ALA A 70 4.75 -17.63 -19.58
C ALA A 70 5.43 -18.63 -18.62
N ASP A 71 6.76 -18.61 -18.56
CA ASP A 71 7.55 -19.51 -17.71
C ASP A 71 7.27 -19.29 -16.23
N ILE A 72 7.12 -18.05 -15.75
CA ILE A 72 6.75 -17.82 -14.33
C ILE A 72 5.37 -18.37 -14.00
N LEU A 73 4.41 -18.31 -14.92
CA LEU A 73 3.06 -18.82 -14.70
C LEU A 73 3.02 -20.35 -14.61
N THR A 74 3.91 -21.03 -15.35
CA THR A 74 4.02 -22.50 -15.40
C THR A 74 5.15 -23.04 -14.53
N PHE A 75 5.97 -22.19 -13.94
CA PHE A 75 7.12 -22.60 -13.13
C PHE A 75 6.69 -23.51 -11.98
N SER A 76 7.07 -24.78 -12.14
CA SER A 76 6.63 -25.87 -11.26
C SER A 76 7.59 -26.06 -10.07
N GLY A 77 7.79 -25.02 -9.27
CA GLY A 77 8.30 -25.22 -7.93
C GLY A 77 7.10 -25.39 -6.99
N ASN A 78 6.61 -26.58 -6.76
CA ASN A 78 5.52 -26.94 -5.84
C ASN A 78 4.15 -26.22 -6.05
N GLN A 79 4.08 -25.01 -6.61
CA GLN A 79 2.83 -24.29 -6.93
C GLN A 79 3.08 -23.28 -8.08
N PRO A 80 2.14 -23.10 -9.01
CA PRO A 80 2.22 -22.09 -10.06
C PRO A 80 2.28 -20.68 -9.47
N PHE A 81 3.13 -19.81 -10.03
CA PHE A 81 3.25 -18.40 -9.60
C PHE A 81 1.91 -17.64 -9.63
N ALA A 82 1.02 -18.01 -10.54
CA ALA A 82 -0.35 -17.49 -10.60
C ALA A 82 -1.11 -17.69 -9.26
N ARG A 83 -0.81 -18.76 -8.51
CA ARG A 83 -1.42 -18.99 -7.21
C ARG A 83 -0.97 -17.96 -6.18
N TYR A 84 0.33 -17.59 -6.17
CA TYR A 84 0.85 -16.55 -5.28
C TYR A 84 0.24 -15.19 -5.56
N LEU A 85 0.03 -14.87 -6.85
CA LEU A 85 -0.67 -13.65 -7.24
C LEU A 85 -2.13 -13.64 -6.74
N LEU A 86 -2.85 -14.74 -6.94
CA LEU A 86 -4.22 -14.89 -6.44
C LEU A 86 -4.29 -14.78 -4.92
N ASN A 87 -3.35 -15.41 -4.21
CA ASN A 87 -3.25 -15.31 -2.76
C ASN A 87 -3.05 -13.87 -2.31
N SER A 88 -2.16 -13.11 -2.97
CA SER A 88 -1.96 -11.70 -2.66
C SER A 88 -3.24 -10.87 -2.84
N VAL A 89 -4.00 -11.12 -3.89
CA VAL A 89 -5.30 -10.45 -4.10
C VAL A 89 -6.31 -10.83 -3.01
N ILE A 90 -6.39 -12.10 -2.64
CA ILE A 90 -7.27 -12.56 -1.55
C ILE A 90 -6.89 -11.91 -0.22
N ILE A 91 -5.60 -11.92 0.14
CA ILE A 91 -5.08 -11.29 1.36
C ILE A 91 -5.41 -9.80 1.36
N LEU A 92 -5.15 -9.11 0.26
CA LEU A 92 -5.43 -7.69 0.09
C LEU A 92 -6.92 -7.38 0.32
N LEU A 93 -7.81 -8.10 -0.36
CA LEU A 93 -9.25 -7.86 -0.27
C LEU A 93 -9.79 -8.16 1.13
N LEU A 94 -9.36 -9.24 1.76
CA LEU A 94 -9.76 -9.59 3.12
C LEU A 94 -9.23 -8.59 4.15
N THR A 95 -7.98 -8.14 4.00
CA THR A 95 -7.39 -7.14 4.89
C THR A 95 -8.08 -5.79 4.72
N LEU A 96 -8.37 -5.37 3.48
CA LEU A 96 -9.12 -4.15 3.23
C LEU A 96 -10.53 -4.22 3.79
N ALA A 97 -11.26 -5.31 3.58
CA ALA A 97 -12.62 -5.46 4.06
C ALA A 97 -12.70 -5.36 5.59
N GLY A 98 -11.91 -6.15 6.30
CA GLY A 98 -11.86 -6.13 7.77
C GLY A 98 -11.23 -4.84 8.31
N GLY A 99 -10.10 -4.42 7.74
CA GLY A 99 -9.39 -3.23 8.16
C GLY A 99 -10.23 -1.97 8.02
N MET A 100 -10.92 -1.78 6.89
CA MET A 100 -11.80 -0.63 6.72
C MET A 100 -12.97 -0.65 7.70
N LEU A 101 -13.58 -1.81 7.91
CA LEU A 101 -14.70 -1.95 8.85
C LEU A 101 -14.27 -1.64 10.29
N PHE A 102 -13.27 -2.34 10.81
CA PHE A 102 -12.88 -2.22 12.21
C PHE A 102 -12.24 -0.87 12.54
N ASN A 103 -11.35 -0.36 11.68
CA ASN A 103 -10.71 0.94 11.93
C ASN A 103 -11.72 2.09 11.86
N SER A 104 -12.68 2.08 10.90
CA SER A 104 -13.68 3.14 10.81
C SER A 104 -14.71 3.08 11.95
N MET A 105 -15.15 1.89 12.36
CA MET A 105 -16.03 1.74 13.52
C MET A 105 -15.34 2.24 14.80
N ALA A 106 -14.10 1.84 15.05
CA ALA A 106 -13.32 2.30 16.19
C ALA A 106 -13.13 3.83 16.17
N ALA A 107 -12.79 4.39 15.02
CA ALA A 107 -12.63 5.83 14.84
C ALA A 107 -13.95 6.59 15.10
N PHE A 108 -15.08 6.08 14.61
CA PHE A 108 -16.39 6.67 14.86
C PHE A 108 -16.75 6.67 16.35
N VAL A 109 -16.55 5.54 17.04
CA VAL A 109 -16.80 5.43 18.47
C VAL A 109 -15.89 6.36 19.28
N LEU A 110 -14.62 6.49 18.88
CA LEU A 110 -13.68 7.43 19.50
C LEU A 110 -14.05 8.89 19.23
N ALA A 111 -14.60 9.24 18.06
CA ALA A 111 -14.96 10.61 17.72
C ALA A 111 -16.28 11.06 18.38
N TRP A 112 -17.30 10.19 18.36
CA TRP A 112 -18.68 10.54 18.69
C TRP A 112 -19.27 9.75 19.85
N GLY A 113 -18.64 8.64 20.25
CA GLY A 113 -19.05 7.88 21.43
C GLY A 113 -18.76 8.65 22.75
N ARG A 114 -19.56 8.37 23.78
CA ARG A 114 -19.33 8.90 25.14
C ARG A 114 -18.34 8.02 25.90
N LEU A 115 -17.07 7.99 25.44
CA LEU A 115 -16.04 7.14 26.04
C LEU A 115 -15.29 7.89 27.12
N PRO A 116 -15.34 7.45 28.40
CA PRO A 116 -14.44 7.96 29.43
C PRO A 116 -13.00 7.56 29.08
N GLY A 117 -12.05 8.47 29.28
CA GLY A 117 -10.64 8.20 29.01
C GLY A 117 -10.24 8.22 27.54
N ARG A 118 -11.07 8.77 26.63
CA ARG A 118 -10.77 8.88 25.19
C ARG A 118 -9.37 9.42 24.89
N ALA A 119 -8.96 10.47 25.61
CA ALA A 119 -7.63 11.07 25.43
C ALA A 119 -6.50 10.07 25.75
N ALA A 120 -6.65 9.28 26.83
CA ALA A 120 -5.68 8.25 27.18
C ALA A 120 -5.61 7.14 26.11
N ILE A 121 -6.76 6.72 25.56
CA ILE A 121 -6.80 5.73 24.49
C ILE A 121 -6.06 6.26 23.25
N LEU A 122 -6.32 7.49 22.83
CA LEU A 122 -5.64 8.10 21.68
C LEU A 122 -4.13 8.24 21.92
N THR A 123 -3.72 8.67 23.12
CA THR A 123 -2.30 8.75 23.47
C THR A 123 -1.63 7.38 23.45
N LEU A 124 -2.29 6.35 23.99
CA LEU A 124 -1.80 4.97 23.96
C LEU A 124 -1.67 4.45 22.53
N MET A 125 -2.64 4.72 21.65
CA MET A 125 -2.59 4.31 20.25
C MET A 125 -1.41 4.93 19.51
N ILE A 126 -1.14 6.23 19.72
CA ILE A 126 0.02 6.91 19.14
C ILE A 126 1.31 6.29 19.70
N GLY A 127 1.36 6.03 21.02
CA GLY A 127 2.52 5.38 21.66
C GLY A 127 2.80 3.98 21.10
N LEU A 128 1.75 3.17 20.87
CA LEU A 128 1.88 1.84 20.28
C LEU A 128 2.37 1.88 18.84
N TYR A 129 2.02 2.91 18.08
CA TYR A 129 2.49 3.06 16.71
C TYR A 129 4.01 3.32 16.59
N ILE A 130 4.63 3.87 17.65
CA ILE A 130 6.08 4.11 17.70
C ILE A 130 6.86 2.79 17.84
N VAL A 131 6.22 1.73 18.35
CA VAL A 131 6.88 0.41 18.49
C VAL A 131 7.14 -0.18 17.11
N PRO A 132 8.40 -0.53 16.76
CA PRO A 132 8.70 -1.15 15.48
C PRO A 132 7.95 -2.48 15.31
N GLN A 133 7.32 -2.66 14.16
CA GLN A 133 6.56 -3.89 13.87
C GLN A 133 7.44 -5.15 13.95
N GLU A 134 8.71 -5.05 13.58
CA GLU A 134 9.66 -6.14 13.66
C GLU A 134 9.85 -6.68 15.08
N SER A 135 9.69 -5.83 16.09
CA SER A 135 9.79 -6.22 17.51
C SER A 135 8.65 -7.12 17.98
N ILE A 136 7.47 -7.01 17.34
CA ILE A 136 6.29 -7.78 17.72
C ILE A 136 6.05 -9.01 16.84
N VAL A 137 6.83 -9.19 15.77
CA VAL A 137 6.66 -10.29 14.81
C VAL A 137 6.76 -11.68 15.48
N LEU A 138 7.79 -11.90 16.30
CA LEU A 138 7.96 -13.21 16.96
C LEU A 138 6.90 -13.50 18.02
N PRO A 139 6.54 -12.56 18.92
CA PRO A 139 5.39 -12.73 19.81
C PRO A 139 4.10 -13.01 19.05
N LEU A 140 3.82 -12.28 17.96
CA LEU A 140 2.64 -12.45 17.14
C LEU A 140 2.61 -13.84 16.48
N LEU A 141 3.76 -14.30 15.96
CA LEU A 141 3.90 -15.64 15.38
C LEU A 141 3.54 -16.73 16.41
N ASN A 142 4.01 -16.57 17.65
CA ASN A 142 3.67 -17.50 18.72
C ASN A 142 2.16 -17.51 19.03
N VAL A 143 1.52 -16.33 19.03
CA VAL A 143 0.05 -16.24 19.21
C VAL A 143 -0.67 -16.96 18.08
N MET A 144 -0.28 -16.74 16.80
CA MET A 144 -0.91 -17.41 15.66
C MET A 144 -0.74 -18.94 15.70
N ASN A 145 0.44 -19.42 16.11
CA ASN A 145 0.69 -20.84 16.29
C ASN A 145 -0.20 -21.43 17.40
N ASN A 146 -0.28 -20.77 18.56
CA ASN A 146 -1.10 -21.25 19.69
C ASN A 146 -2.61 -21.26 19.36
N LEU A 147 -3.06 -20.35 18.48
CA LEU A 147 -4.44 -20.32 18.00
C LEU A 147 -4.71 -21.34 16.88
N GLY A 148 -3.68 -22.05 16.38
CA GLY A 148 -3.81 -22.96 15.26
C GLY A 148 -4.12 -22.29 13.92
N LEU A 149 -3.82 -20.99 13.79
CA LEU A 149 -4.11 -20.18 12.60
C LEU A 149 -2.90 -20.05 11.64
N ALA A 150 -1.70 -20.45 12.09
CA ALA A 150 -0.50 -20.40 11.26
C ALA A 150 -0.69 -21.16 9.93
N ASP A 151 0.09 -20.76 8.92
CA ASP A 151 0.05 -21.30 7.56
C ASP A 151 -1.28 -21.09 6.81
N GLY A 152 -2.14 -20.17 7.30
CA GLY A 152 -3.43 -19.86 6.69
C GLY A 152 -3.58 -18.38 6.30
N PHE A 153 -4.64 -18.07 5.55
CA PHE A 153 -5.02 -16.69 5.23
C PHE A 153 -5.37 -15.90 6.50
N ALA A 154 -6.00 -16.56 7.50
CA ALA A 154 -6.41 -15.91 8.73
C ALA A 154 -5.23 -15.28 9.48
N ALA A 155 -4.10 -15.98 9.57
CA ALA A 155 -2.90 -15.47 10.21
C ALA A 155 -2.30 -14.25 9.48
N GLN A 156 -2.48 -14.18 8.18
CA GLN A 156 -1.97 -13.08 7.37
C GLN A 156 -2.88 -11.84 7.38
N VAL A 157 -4.14 -11.99 7.74
CA VAL A 157 -5.17 -10.96 7.61
C VAL A 157 -5.62 -10.40 8.97
N LEU A 158 -5.95 -11.28 9.93
CA LEU A 158 -6.57 -10.87 11.20
C LEU A 158 -5.74 -9.88 12.02
N PRO A 159 -4.40 -10.01 12.14
CA PRO A 159 -3.59 -9.07 12.91
C PRO A 159 -3.62 -7.64 12.38
N PHE A 160 -3.93 -7.46 11.10
CA PHE A 160 -3.90 -6.18 10.39
C PHE A 160 -5.29 -5.53 10.22
N TRP A 161 -6.35 -6.13 10.76
CA TRP A 161 -7.69 -5.54 10.74
C TRP A 161 -7.84 -4.32 11.64
N ALA A 162 -7.01 -4.21 12.68
CA ALA A 162 -7.00 -3.05 13.55
C ALA A 162 -5.59 -2.43 13.59
N SER A 163 -5.49 -1.16 13.20
CA SER A 163 -4.23 -0.42 13.20
C SER A 163 -4.42 0.91 13.93
N PRO A 164 -3.60 1.21 14.95
CA PRO A 164 -3.63 2.49 15.64
C PRO A 164 -3.54 3.68 14.68
N LEU A 165 -2.72 3.60 13.63
CA LEU A 165 -2.56 4.64 12.63
C LEU A 165 -3.86 4.92 11.88
N TYR A 166 -4.49 3.87 11.33
CA TYR A 166 -5.68 4.04 10.50
C TYR A 166 -6.90 4.46 11.32
N VAL A 167 -7.03 3.97 12.56
CA VAL A 167 -8.04 4.46 13.50
C VAL A 167 -7.82 5.94 13.78
N PHE A 168 -6.58 6.37 14.04
CA PHE A 168 -6.25 7.76 14.32
C PHE A 168 -6.54 8.68 13.13
N LEU A 169 -6.14 8.30 11.91
CA LEU A 169 -6.40 9.07 10.70
C LEU A 169 -7.91 9.25 10.46
N LEU A 170 -8.69 8.19 10.58
CA LEU A 170 -10.14 8.26 10.44
C LEU A 170 -10.80 9.04 11.59
N TYR A 171 -10.30 8.90 12.82
CA TYR A 171 -10.74 9.71 13.96
C TYR A 171 -10.56 11.20 13.72
N GLN A 172 -9.40 11.62 13.18
CA GLN A 172 -9.14 13.02 12.84
C GLN A 172 -10.18 13.56 11.86
N PHE A 173 -10.52 12.77 10.86
CA PHE A 173 -11.53 13.15 9.87
C PHE A 173 -12.94 13.21 10.50
N PHE A 174 -13.35 12.16 11.20
CA PHE A 174 -14.68 12.10 11.83
C PHE A 174 -14.89 13.20 12.88
N SER A 175 -13.85 13.62 13.57
CA SER A 175 -13.89 14.70 14.56
C SER A 175 -14.13 16.08 13.93
N GLN A 176 -13.93 16.25 12.61
CA GLN A 176 -14.16 17.50 11.89
C GLN A 176 -15.59 17.60 11.31
N VAL A 177 -16.36 16.53 11.35
CA VAL A 177 -17.75 16.53 10.89
C VAL A 177 -18.58 17.45 11.79
N PRO A 178 -19.41 18.39 11.24
CA PRO A 178 -20.23 19.27 12.03
C PRO A 178 -21.22 18.53 12.94
N ARG A 179 -21.37 19.00 14.18
CA ARG A 179 -22.29 18.40 15.16
C ARG A 179 -23.73 18.42 14.70
N ASP A 180 -24.14 19.45 13.97
CA ASP A 180 -25.51 19.61 13.47
C ASP A 180 -25.97 18.40 12.64
N LEU A 181 -25.07 17.75 11.88
CA LEU A 181 -25.38 16.53 11.13
C LEU A 181 -25.66 15.33 12.03
N TYR A 182 -24.92 15.22 13.11
CA TYR A 182 -25.11 14.14 14.09
C TYR A 182 -26.40 14.35 14.88
N ASP A 183 -26.62 15.59 15.34
CA ASP A 183 -27.80 15.95 16.16
C ASP A 183 -29.09 15.87 15.33
N ALA A 184 -29.06 16.28 14.06
CA ALA A 184 -30.19 16.11 13.15
C ALA A 184 -30.58 14.64 12.97
N ALA A 185 -29.59 13.77 12.78
CA ALA A 185 -29.85 12.32 12.66
C ALA A 185 -30.44 11.70 13.95
N ILE A 186 -30.07 12.22 15.14
CA ILE A 186 -30.67 11.81 16.41
C ILE A 186 -32.13 12.25 16.48
N VAL A 187 -32.43 13.50 16.09
CA VAL A 187 -33.81 14.04 16.06
C VAL A 187 -34.68 13.20 15.12
N ASP A 188 -34.13 12.74 13.99
CA ASP A 188 -34.79 11.82 13.05
C ASP A 188 -34.94 10.38 13.60
N GLY A 189 -34.50 10.11 14.83
CA GLY A 189 -34.63 8.82 15.48
C GLY A 189 -33.64 7.77 15.02
N ALA A 190 -32.56 8.16 14.36
CA ALA A 190 -31.51 7.20 13.90
C ALA A 190 -30.71 6.65 15.06
N SER A 191 -30.50 5.32 15.06
CA SER A 191 -29.58 4.67 16.01
C SER A 191 -28.11 5.02 15.69
N PRO A 192 -27.17 4.92 16.67
CA PRO A 192 -25.76 5.20 16.43
C PRO A 192 -25.17 4.40 15.25
N PHE A 193 -25.59 3.16 15.05
CA PHE A 193 -25.17 2.34 13.91
C PHE A 193 -25.70 2.86 12.58
N GLN A 194 -26.96 3.35 12.56
CA GLN A 194 -27.54 3.98 11.37
C GLN A 194 -26.85 5.31 11.04
N ILE A 195 -26.50 6.11 12.06
CA ILE A 195 -25.72 7.34 11.90
C ILE A 195 -24.36 7.03 11.30
N TYR A 196 -23.64 6.05 11.87
CA TYR A 196 -22.35 5.61 11.32
C TYR A 196 -22.48 5.21 9.84
N TRP A 197 -23.40 4.31 9.52
CA TRP A 197 -23.50 3.71 8.19
C TRP A 197 -24.07 4.64 7.12
N LYS A 198 -25.12 5.43 7.48
CA LYS A 198 -25.86 6.26 6.52
C LYS A 198 -25.36 7.70 6.42
N VAL A 199 -24.69 8.21 7.45
CA VAL A 199 -24.21 9.59 7.50
C VAL A 199 -22.67 9.64 7.42
N PHE A 200 -21.99 9.01 8.37
CA PHE A 200 -20.55 9.17 8.51
C PHE A 200 -19.75 8.47 7.40
N LEU A 201 -20.04 7.23 7.07
CA LEU A 201 -19.34 6.52 6.01
C LEU A 201 -19.43 7.22 4.64
N PRO A 202 -20.62 7.65 4.15
CA PRO A 202 -20.73 8.35 2.87
C PRO A 202 -19.98 9.68 2.83
N ILE A 203 -20.08 10.49 3.89
CA ILE A 203 -19.37 11.78 3.97
C ILE A 203 -17.86 11.57 3.99
N SER A 204 -17.40 10.46 4.57
CA SER A 204 -15.99 10.16 4.80
C SER A 204 -15.33 9.34 3.67
N LEU A 205 -16.01 9.13 2.56
CA LEU A 205 -15.45 8.39 1.41
C LEU A 205 -14.05 8.84 1.00
N PRO A 206 -13.69 10.16 0.97
CA PRO A 206 -12.34 10.57 0.63
C PRO A 206 -11.29 10.11 1.66
N ALA A 207 -11.60 10.19 2.95
CA ALA A 207 -10.70 9.72 4.01
C ALA A 207 -10.58 8.19 4.01
N LEU A 208 -11.71 7.49 3.82
CA LEU A 208 -11.74 6.04 3.68
C LEU A 208 -10.92 5.58 2.48
N ALA A 209 -11.03 6.26 1.34
CA ALA A 209 -10.22 5.96 0.16
C ALA A 209 -8.72 6.12 0.44
N THR A 210 -8.33 7.19 1.15
CA THR A 210 -6.93 7.40 1.55
C THR A 210 -6.42 6.27 2.43
N VAL A 211 -7.18 5.89 3.47
CA VAL A 211 -6.80 4.77 4.35
C VAL A 211 -6.77 3.45 3.59
N ALA A 212 -7.73 3.20 2.71
CA ALA A 212 -7.75 1.99 1.89
C ALA A 212 -6.52 1.86 0.99
N ILE A 213 -6.06 2.98 0.40
CA ILE A 213 -4.84 2.99 -0.41
C ILE A 213 -3.61 2.71 0.45
N LEU A 214 -3.47 3.38 1.59
CA LEU A 214 -2.32 3.19 2.49
C LEU A 214 -2.26 1.75 3.02
N LEU A 215 -3.36 1.24 3.55
CA LEU A 215 -3.48 -0.15 4.01
C LEU A 215 -3.25 -1.14 2.87
N GLY A 216 -3.75 -0.83 1.68
CA GLY A 216 -3.57 -1.67 0.49
C GLY A 216 -2.11 -1.76 0.05
N ILE A 217 -1.40 -0.64 0.00
CA ILE A 217 0.04 -0.60 -0.34
C ILE A 217 0.85 -1.34 0.73
N GLU A 218 0.57 -1.13 2.01
CA GLU A 218 1.24 -1.83 3.11
C GLU A 218 1.03 -3.34 3.00
N THR A 219 -0.21 -3.80 2.84
CA THR A 219 -0.55 -5.22 2.71
C THR A 219 0.10 -5.86 1.48
N TRP A 220 0.08 -5.17 0.34
CA TRP A 220 0.66 -5.68 -0.91
C TRP A 220 2.18 -5.87 -0.83
N ASN A 221 2.86 -4.99 -0.12
CA ASN A 221 4.32 -5.01 0.02
C ASN A 221 4.81 -5.85 1.22
N GLN A 222 3.91 -6.41 2.02
CA GLN A 222 4.31 -7.26 3.15
C GLN A 222 5.12 -8.47 2.68
N TYR A 223 6.29 -8.67 3.29
CA TYR A 223 7.17 -9.79 3.00
C TYR A 223 7.53 -10.60 4.25
N LEU A 224 8.05 -9.92 5.28
CA LEU A 224 8.59 -10.59 6.47
C LEU A 224 7.53 -11.41 7.21
N TRP A 225 6.35 -10.85 7.43
CA TRP A 225 5.28 -11.55 8.15
C TRP A 225 4.77 -12.78 7.40
N PRO A 226 4.37 -12.69 6.11
CA PRO A 226 4.00 -13.87 5.35
C PRO A 226 5.10 -14.92 5.27
N LEU A 227 6.37 -14.51 5.13
CA LEU A 227 7.50 -15.43 5.09
C LEU A 227 7.61 -16.27 6.36
N LEU A 228 7.36 -15.70 7.53
CA LEU A 228 7.48 -16.37 8.82
C LEU A 228 6.24 -17.18 9.18
N VAL A 229 5.03 -16.70 8.86
CA VAL A 229 3.79 -17.32 9.28
C VAL A 229 3.31 -18.40 8.33
N THR A 230 3.83 -18.49 7.09
CA THR A 230 3.47 -19.52 6.11
C THR A 230 4.59 -20.54 5.92
N GLN A 231 4.26 -21.82 6.08
CA GLN A 231 5.19 -22.93 5.85
C GLN A 231 4.93 -23.60 4.50
N SER A 232 3.66 -23.77 4.15
CA SER A 232 3.24 -24.31 2.86
C SER A 232 3.08 -23.22 1.81
N ASN A 233 3.12 -23.61 0.53
CA ASN A 233 2.87 -22.70 -0.56
C ASN A 233 1.37 -22.38 -0.77
N TYR A 234 0.48 -22.95 0.07
CA TYR A 234 -0.98 -22.82 -0.10
C TYR A 234 -1.47 -21.39 0.03
N SER A 235 -0.99 -20.65 1.01
CA SER A 235 -1.44 -19.28 1.34
C SER A 235 -0.36 -18.21 1.10
N ARG A 236 0.82 -18.56 0.58
CA ARG A 236 1.92 -17.63 0.34
C ARG A 236 1.54 -16.56 -0.68
N PRO A 237 1.80 -15.27 -0.40
CA PRO A 237 1.61 -14.18 -1.34
C PRO A 237 2.74 -14.09 -2.37
N ILE A 238 2.55 -13.25 -3.39
CA ILE A 238 3.51 -13.04 -4.48
C ILE A 238 4.87 -12.53 -3.97
N SER A 239 4.90 -11.70 -2.93
CA SER A 239 6.13 -11.16 -2.33
C SER A 239 7.05 -12.27 -1.83
N VAL A 240 6.50 -13.33 -1.22
CA VAL A 240 7.24 -14.52 -0.80
C VAL A 240 7.53 -15.44 -1.99
N GLY A 241 6.60 -15.54 -2.95
CA GLY A 241 6.75 -16.36 -4.14
C GLY A 241 7.94 -15.95 -5.01
N ILE A 242 8.23 -14.65 -5.12
CA ILE A 242 9.40 -14.13 -5.85
C ILE A 242 10.72 -14.65 -5.26
N ALA A 243 10.80 -14.79 -3.93
CA ALA A 243 12.00 -15.30 -3.29
C ALA A 243 12.38 -16.71 -3.76
N GLY A 244 11.42 -17.49 -4.28
CA GLY A 244 11.68 -18.82 -4.85
C GLY A 244 12.54 -18.81 -6.11
N PHE A 245 12.66 -17.68 -6.81
CA PHE A 245 13.56 -17.54 -7.96
C PHE A 245 15.03 -17.31 -7.56
N PHE A 246 15.29 -17.03 -6.27
CA PHE A 246 16.63 -16.87 -5.69
C PHE A 246 17.03 -18.16 -4.94
N GLY A 247 17.16 -19.27 -5.67
CA GLY A 247 17.53 -20.56 -5.09
C GLY A 247 19.01 -20.61 -4.65
N ALA A 248 19.34 -21.58 -3.78
CA ALA A 248 20.71 -21.77 -3.28
C ALA A 248 21.70 -22.14 -4.41
N ASP A 249 21.25 -22.96 -5.36
CA ASP A 249 22.09 -23.48 -6.44
C ASP A 249 22.11 -22.60 -7.70
N SER A 250 21.06 -21.79 -7.90
CA SER A 250 20.96 -20.92 -9.07
C SER A 250 19.91 -19.82 -8.87
N ILE A 251 20.27 -18.63 -9.38
CA ILE A 251 19.34 -17.49 -9.43
C ILE A 251 18.78 -17.38 -10.85
N TYR A 252 17.46 -17.41 -10.96
CA TYR A 252 16.74 -17.23 -12.22
C TYR A 252 16.41 -15.74 -12.41
N TRP A 253 17.44 -14.94 -12.72
CA TRP A 253 17.29 -13.46 -12.80
C TRP A 253 16.21 -13.03 -13.76
N ASN A 254 16.08 -13.63 -14.93
CA ASN A 254 15.07 -13.32 -15.91
C ASN A 254 13.65 -13.57 -15.36
N LEU A 255 13.42 -14.69 -14.66
CA LEU A 255 12.14 -15.00 -14.02
C LEU A 255 11.87 -14.10 -12.83
N ALA A 256 12.86 -13.84 -11.98
CA ALA A 256 12.73 -12.93 -10.85
C ALA A 256 12.36 -11.51 -11.30
N MET A 257 12.98 -10.99 -12.37
CA MET A 257 12.65 -9.67 -12.93
C MET A 257 11.24 -9.66 -13.51
N SER A 258 10.82 -10.71 -14.26
CA SER A 258 9.47 -10.80 -14.80
C SER A 258 8.41 -10.89 -13.71
N ALA A 259 8.65 -11.68 -12.67
CA ALA A 259 7.78 -11.78 -11.51
C ALA A 259 7.66 -10.44 -10.76
N SER A 260 8.75 -9.70 -10.64
CA SER A 260 8.77 -8.37 -10.03
C SER A 260 7.97 -7.34 -10.85
N VAL A 261 8.04 -7.40 -12.19
CA VAL A 261 7.18 -6.57 -13.07
C VAL A 261 5.71 -6.90 -12.85
N VAL A 262 5.35 -8.18 -12.76
CA VAL A 262 3.97 -8.60 -12.49
C VAL A 262 3.51 -8.11 -11.11
N MET A 263 4.37 -8.20 -10.09
CA MET A 263 4.07 -7.69 -8.74
C MET A 263 3.88 -6.16 -8.72
N MET A 264 4.66 -5.43 -9.51
CA MET A 264 4.59 -3.97 -9.58
C MET A 264 3.34 -3.47 -10.32
N ALA A 265 2.85 -4.22 -11.31
CA ALA A 265 1.78 -3.79 -12.20
C ALA A 265 0.49 -3.34 -11.49
N PRO A 266 -0.09 -4.06 -10.49
CA PRO A 266 -1.28 -3.62 -9.79
C PRO A 266 -1.08 -2.28 -9.05
N VAL A 267 0.08 -2.08 -8.43
CA VAL A 267 0.40 -0.84 -7.70
C VAL A 267 0.49 0.34 -8.67
N LEU A 268 1.14 0.15 -9.82
CA LEU A 268 1.21 1.17 -10.88
C LEU A 268 -0.17 1.50 -11.44
N VAL A 269 -0.99 0.50 -11.70
CA VAL A 269 -2.37 0.70 -12.19
C VAL A 269 -3.18 1.50 -11.17
N LEU A 270 -3.12 1.14 -9.89
CA LEU A 270 -3.79 1.90 -8.82
C LEU A 270 -3.29 3.33 -8.77
N TYR A 271 -1.96 3.55 -8.82
CA TYR A 271 -1.40 4.89 -8.84
C TYR A 271 -1.91 5.71 -10.03
N LEU A 272 -1.89 5.16 -11.24
CA LEU A 272 -2.34 5.85 -12.45
C LEU A 272 -3.84 6.20 -12.39
N LEU A 273 -4.67 5.34 -11.81
CA LEU A 273 -6.10 5.58 -11.63
C LEU A 273 -6.38 6.70 -10.61
N PHE A 274 -5.60 6.73 -9.52
CA PHE A 274 -5.86 7.63 -8.39
C PHE A 274 -4.90 8.83 -8.31
N GLN A 275 -3.91 8.99 -9.24
CA GLN A 275 -2.92 10.06 -9.22
C GLN A 275 -3.51 11.48 -9.07
N LYS A 276 -4.66 11.76 -9.71
CA LYS A 276 -5.33 13.06 -9.61
C LYS A 276 -5.76 13.39 -8.17
N TRP A 277 -6.16 12.38 -7.41
CA TRP A 277 -6.61 12.55 -6.03
C TRP A 277 -5.42 12.73 -5.08
N PHE A 278 -4.30 12.06 -5.35
CA PHE A 278 -3.04 12.27 -4.63
C PHE A 278 -2.50 13.68 -4.81
N VAL A 279 -2.44 14.17 -6.04
CA VAL A 279 -1.93 15.52 -6.33
C VAL A 279 -2.77 16.59 -5.65
N ASN A 280 -4.09 16.47 -5.68
CA ASN A 280 -4.98 17.44 -5.06
C ASN A 280 -4.86 17.46 -3.52
N SER A 281 -4.65 16.30 -2.88
CA SER A 281 -4.47 16.23 -1.43
C SER A 281 -3.17 16.87 -0.96
N VAL A 282 -2.08 16.71 -1.73
CA VAL A 282 -0.78 17.33 -1.44
C VAL A 282 -0.82 18.85 -1.62
N ILE A 283 -1.49 19.35 -2.67
CA ILE A 283 -1.64 20.78 -2.92
C ILE A 283 -2.49 21.44 -1.80
N SER A 284 -3.58 20.80 -1.38
CA SER A 284 -4.45 21.36 -0.33
C SER A 284 -3.77 21.39 1.04
N SER A 285 -2.84 20.51 1.33
CA SER A 285 -2.05 20.53 2.56
C SER A 285 -0.89 21.54 2.53
N GLY A 286 -0.35 21.85 1.35
CA GLY A 286 0.75 22.79 1.16
C GLY A 286 0.36 24.27 1.13
N VAL A 287 -0.93 24.60 0.96
CA VAL A 287 -1.42 26.00 0.87
C VAL A 287 -1.91 26.54 2.22
N LYS A 288 -1.82 25.78 3.32
CA LYS A 288 -2.15 26.23 4.68
C LYS A 288 -0.90 26.70 5.47
N GLY A 289 0.06 27.33 4.79
CA GLY A 289 1.20 27.99 5.41
C GLY A 289 1.16 29.49 5.14
#